data_121f3cf9463a2b4e15a4a2412f0bd496
#
_entry.id   121f3cf9463a2b4e15a4a2412f0bd496
#
_cell.length_a   1.000
_cell.length_b   1.000
_cell.length_c   1.000
_cell.angle_alpha   90.00
_cell.angle_beta   90.00
_cell.angle_gamma   90.00
#
_symmetry.space_group_name_H-M   'P 1'
#
loop_
_entity.id
_entity.type
_entity.pdbx_description
1 polymer ?
#
loop_
_entity_poly.entity_id
_entity_poly.type
_entity_poly.pdbx_seq_one_letter_code
_entity_poly.pdbx_strand_id
1 'polypeptide(L)'
;MKKTIYLFFASLIISASCQQKNDQKLNIAVAANMQFVIKKLSKTFTNQTGIECNLIISSSGKLTAQIKEGAPFDVFLSADMKYPKELFESGKTIKKPKVYGYGKLVLWSMTDSTSPSIDVLTSHKINHIALANPKTAPYGTASIEALKHHKIYHKIKNKLVYGENISQTNQFIISKAAEVGFTSKSVVLSQELNNKGKWAPIEEAHYSPIAQGVVILKHANSKQREAEKFYNFLSSPDAHKILIDSGYSIQDN
;
A
#
# COMPACT_ATOMS: atom_id res chain seq x y z
N MET A 1 66.85 -38.31 -37.94
CA MET A 1 66.07 -38.59 -36.70
C MET A 1 65.42 -37.28 -36.28
N LYS A 2 64.09 -37.13 -36.59
CA LYS A 2 63.32 -35.90 -36.24
C LYS A 2 62.54 -36.20 -34.96
N LYS A 3 62.83 -35.47 -33.90
CA LYS A 3 62.02 -35.52 -32.65
C LYS A 3 60.82 -34.57 -32.78
N THR A 4 59.62 -35.13 -32.78
CA THR A 4 58.38 -34.40 -32.78
C THR A 4 57.98 -34.09 -31.32
N ILE A 5 57.96 -32.80 -30.96
CA ILE A 5 57.50 -32.32 -29.65
C ILE A 5 56.00 -32.09 -29.75
N TYR A 6 55.23 -32.87 -29.01
CA TYR A 6 53.75 -32.61 -28.83
C TYR A 6 53.56 -31.58 -27.71
N LEU A 7 53.17 -30.38 -28.09
CA LEU A 7 52.69 -29.35 -27.14
C LEU A 7 51.26 -29.72 -26.69
N PHE A 8 51.16 -30.14 -25.45
CA PHE A 8 49.85 -30.36 -24.81
C PHE A 8 49.29 -29.02 -24.37
N PHE A 9 48.34 -28.48 -25.14
CA PHE A 9 47.61 -27.25 -24.79
C PHE A 9 46.48 -27.64 -23.81
N ALA A 10 46.75 -27.54 -22.50
CA ALA A 10 45.74 -27.70 -21.47
C ALA A 10 44.83 -26.45 -21.48
N SER A 11 43.69 -26.55 -22.15
CA SER A 11 42.63 -25.53 -22.13
C SER A 11 41.94 -25.50 -20.75
N LEU A 12 42.34 -24.55 -19.91
CA LEU A 12 41.72 -24.31 -18.61
C LEU A 12 40.38 -23.61 -18.84
N ILE A 13 39.29 -24.38 -18.92
CA ILE A 13 37.93 -23.87 -18.96
C ILE A 13 37.59 -23.30 -17.57
N ILE A 14 37.80 -22.01 -17.38
CA ILE A 14 37.29 -21.27 -16.22
C ILE A 14 35.78 -21.20 -16.40
N SER A 15 35.05 -22.13 -15.80
CA SER A 15 33.60 -22.04 -15.63
C SER A 15 33.31 -20.84 -14.71
N ALA A 16 33.15 -19.66 -15.29
CA ALA A 16 32.55 -18.55 -14.58
C ALA A 16 31.10 -18.97 -14.22
N SER A 17 30.95 -19.60 -13.06
CA SER A 17 29.66 -19.80 -12.43
C SER A 17 29.08 -18.40 -12.19
N CYS A 18 28.23 -17.96 -13.13
CA CYS A 18 27.38 -16.82 -12.92
C CYS A 18 26.43 -17.21 -11.76
N GLN A 19 26.90 -16.92 -10.54
CA GLN A 19 26.08 -17.07 -9.35
C GLN A 19 24.95 -16.07 -9.54
N GLN A 20 23.85 -16.55 -10.14
CA GLN A 20 22.59 -15.83 -10.25
C GLN A 20 22.26 -15.43 -8.82
N LYS A 21 22.51 -14.15 -8.50
CA LYS A 21 22.17 -13.56 -7.20
C LYS A 21 20.69 -13.78 -7.05
N ASN A 22 20.34 -14.90 -6.41
CA ASN A 22 18.95 -15.27 -6.17
C ASN A 22 18.36 -14.05 -5.47
N ASP A 23 17.43 -13.37 -6.14
CA ASP A 23 16.80 -12.16 -5.59
C ASP A 23 16.01 -12.60 -4.36
N GLN A 24 16.70 -12.65 -3.22
CA GLN A 24 16.20 -13.22 -1.97
C GLN A 24 15.18 -12.29 -1.29
N LYS A 25 14.92 -11.12 -1.91
CA LYS A 25 13.97 -10.14 -1.36
C LYS A 25 12.55 -10.62 -1.54
N LEU A 26 11.77 -10.46 -0.48
CA LEU A 26 10.34 -10.71 -0.50
C LEU A 26 9.63 -9.60 -1.27
N ASN A 27 8.98 -9.92 -2.39
CA ASN A 27 8.23 -8.95 -3.19
C ASN A 27 6.85 -8.71 -2.57
N ILE A 28 6.64 -7.54 -2.00
CA ILE A 28 5.41 -7.20 -1.30
C ILE A 28 4.64 -6.15 -2.12
N ALA A 29 3.49 -6.52 -2.65
CA ALA A 29 2.53 -5.60 -3.25
C ALA A 29 1.75 -4.88 -2.13
N VAL A 30 1.75 -3.54 -2.14
CA VAL A 30 1.28 -2.74 -1.01
C VAL A 30 0.33 -1.64 -1.47
N ALA A 31 -0.84 -1.58 -0.87
CA ALA A 31 -1.77 -0.48 -1.08
C ALA A 31 -1.16 0.87 -0.64
N ALA A 32 -1.34 1.90 -1.45
CA ALA A 32 -0.64 3.18 -1.35
C ALA A 32 -0.89 3.97 -0.05
N ASN A 33 -1.98 3.69 0.68
CA ASN A 33 -2.19 4.25 2.02
C ASN A 33 -1.12 3.82 3.03
N MET A 34 -0.46 2.69 2.78
CA MET A 34 0.61 2.13 3.63
C MET A 34 2.00 2.65 3.28
N GLN A 35 2.18 3.50 2.26
CA GLN A 35 3.49 3.86 1.68
C GLN A 35 4.56 4.28 2.69
N PHE A 36 4.19 4.91 3.79
CA PHE A 36 5.12 5.31 4.86
C PHE A 36 5.25 4.23 5.95
N VAL A 37 4.13 3.63 6.32
CA VAL A 37 4.07 2.63 7.40
C VAL A 37 4.77 1.34 7.01
N ILE A 38 4.62 0.91 5.75
CA ILE A 38 5.26 -0.31 5.27
C ILE A 38 6.80 -0.24 5.33
N LYS A 39 7.38 0.94 5.17
CA LYS A 39 8.84 1.13 5.33
C LYS A 39 9.30 0.83 6.76
N LYS A 40 8.52 1.25 7.77
CA LYS A 40 8.81 0.94 9.19
C LYS A 40 8.60 -0.55 9.46
N LEU A 41 7.49 -1.12 8.99
CA LEU A 41 7.21 -2.55 9.14
C LEU A 41 8.29 -3.42 8.49
N SER A 42 8.65 -3.14 7.23
CA SER A 42 9.68 -3.91 6.52
C SER A 42 11.05 -3.78 7.17
N LYS A 43 11.44 -2.59 7.65
CA LYS A 43 12.69 -2.38 8.38
C LYS A 43 12.73 -3.20 9.66
N THR A 44 11.66 -3.18 10.47
CA THR A 44 11.57 -3.98 11.71
C THR A 44 11.62 -5.47 11.40
N PHE A 45 10.86 -5.92 10.40
CA PHE A 45 10.88 -7.31 9.95
C PHE A 45 12.26 -7.76 9.48
N THR A 46 12.94 -6.95 8.66
CA THR A 46 14.30 -7.25 8.19
C THR A 46 15.29 -7.33 9.34
N ASN A 47 15.22 -6.40 10.31
CA ASN A 47 16.09 -6.43 11.50
C ASN A 47 15.91 -7.71 12.34
N GLN A 48 14.67 -8.22 12.43
CA GLN A 48 14.37 -9.42 13.22
C GLN A 48 14.68 -10.73 12.50
N THR A 49 14.60 -10.75 11.16
CA THR A 49 14.61 -11.99 10.39
C THR A 49 15.77 -12.10 9.39
N GLY A 50 16.45 -11.00 9.08
CA GLY A 50 17.42 -10.90 8.00
C GLY A 50 16.80 -10.90 6.59
N ILE A 51 15.46 -11.00 6.46
CA ILE A 51 14.77 -11.07 5.16
C ILE A 51 14.53 -9.66 4.65
N GLU A 52 15.12 -9.32 3.51
CA GLU A 52 14.87 -8.03 2.85
C GLU A 52 13.54 -8.03 2.10
N CYS A 53 12.91 -6.85 2.01
CA CYS A 53 11.65 -6.65 1.30
C CYS A 53 11.84 -5.71 0.12
N ASN A 54 11.22 -6.05 -1.02
CA ASN A 54 11.01 -5.19 -2.17
C ASN A 54 9.56 -4.74 -2.16
N LEU A 55 9.31 -3.43 -2.09
CA LEU A 55 7.99 -2.86 -1.87
C LEU A 55 7.44 -2.27 -3.18
N ILE A 56 6.32 -2.81 -3.66
CA ILE A 56 5.65 -2.34 -4.87
C ILE A 56 4.35 -1.65 -4.46
N ILE A 57 4.30 -0.34 -4.61
CA ILE A 57 3.21 0.50 -4.09
C ILE A 57 2.29 0.94 -5.22
N SER A 58 0.98 0.63 -5.10
CA SER A 58 -0.06 1.09 -6.03
C SER A 58 -1.45 1.04 -5.37
N SER A 59 -2.54 1.23 -6.14
CA SER A 59 -3.89 0.99 -5.63
C SER A 59 -4.17 -0.51 -5.46
N SER A 60 -5.03 -0.88 -4.49
CA SER A 60 -5.38 -2.28 -4.24
C SER A 60 -5.92 -2.97 -5.50
N GLY A 61 -6.80 -2.31 -6.25
CA GLY A 61 -7.38 -2.87 -7.47
C GLY A 61 -6.36 -3.05 -8.59
N LYS A 62 -5.42 -2.10 -8.78
CA LYS A 62 -4.36 -2.23 -9.80
C LYS A 62 -3.41 -3.37 -9.46
N LEU A 63 -3.00 -3.50 -8.19
CA LEU A 63 -2.17 -4.62 -7.73
C LEU A 63 -2.90 -5.95 -7.93
N THR A 64 -4.20 -6.02 -7.63
CA THR A 64 -5.02 -7.21 -7.87
C THR A 64 -5.04 -7.61 -9.34
N ALA A 65 -5.22 -6.64 -10.24
CA ALA A 65 -5.15 -6.91 -11.69
C ALA A 65 -3.79 -7.46 -12.09
N GLN A 66 -2.69 -6.86 -11.63
CA GLN A 66 -1.33 -7.35 -11.89
C GLN A 66 -1.11 -8.77 -11.35
N ILE A 67 -1.61 -9.08 -10.15
CA ILE A 67 -1.52 -10.43 -9.57
C ILE A 67 -2.27 -11.46 -10.43
N LYS A 68 -3.45 -11.09 -10.92
CA LYS A 68 -4.23 -11.97 -11.82
C LYS A 68 -3.48 -12.28 -13.12
N GLU A 69 -2.76 -11.28 -13.65
CA GLU A 69 -1.91 -11.39 -14.84
C GLU A 69 -0.55 -12.05 -14.56
N GLY A 70 -0.30 -12.50 -13.32
CA GLY A 70 0.90 -13.27 -12.99
C GLY A 70 2.10 -12.44 -12.51
N ALA A 71 1.90 -11.19 -12.08
CA ALA A 71 2.97 -10.40 -11.50
C ALA A 71 3.66 -11.15 -10.33
N PRO A 72 5.01 -11.11 -10.23
CA PRO A 72 5.78 -11.94 -9.32
C PRO A 72 5.81 -11.37 -7.90
N PHE A 73 4.64 -11.22 -7.28
CA PHE A 73 4.51 -10.81 -5.89
C PHE A 73 4.36 -12.01 -4.97
N ASP A 74 4.95 -11.94 -3.78
CA ASP A 74 4.92 -12.99 -2.77
C ASP A 74 3.81 -12.74 -1.75
N VAL A 75 3.63 -11.47 -1.35
CA VAL A 75 2.61 -11.04 -0.38
C VAL A 75 1.85 -9.84 -0.94
N PHE A 76 0.56 -9.76 -0.66
CA PHE A 76 -0.26 -8.60 -1.01
C PHE A 76 -0.94 -8.02 0.23
N LEU A 77 -0.70 -6.72 0.49
CA LEU A 77 -1.37 -5.91 1.48
C LEU A 77 -2.36 -4.96 0.79
N SER A 78 -3.63 -5.24 0.98
CA SER A 78 -4.75 -4.45 0.44
C SER A 78 -5.27 -3.46 1.45
N ALA A 79 -5.84 -2.36 0.98
CA ALA A 79 -6.57 -1.40 1.82
C ALA A 79 -8.03 -1.81 2.09
N ASP A 80 -8.46 -2.98 1.67
CA ASP A 80 -9.74 -3.60 2.00
C ASP A 80 -9.65 -5.13 2.00
N MET A 81 -10.76 -5.78 2.33
CA MET A 81 -10.90 -7.23 2.28
C MET A 81 -11.51 -7.73 0.97
N LYS A 82 -12.05 -6.84 0.10
CA LYS A 82 -12.65 -7.23 -1.17
C LYS A 82 -11.63 -7.92 -2.07
N TYR A 83 -10.51 -7.26 -2.35
CA TYR A 83 -9.48 -7.77 -3.26
C TYR A 83 -8.76 -9.02 -2.73
N PRO A 84 -8.36 -9.11 -1.46
CA PRO A 84 -7.82 -10.35 -0.91
C PRO A 84 -8.78 -11.54 -1.01
N LYS A 85 -10.08 -11.34 -0.76
CA LYS A 85 -11.11 -12.38 -0.92
C LYS A 85 -11.25 -12.81 -2.38
N GLU A 86 -11.31 -11.85 -3.32
CA GLU A 86 -11.36 -12.12 -4.76
C GLU A 86 -10.18 -12.98 -5.25
N LEU A 87 -8.96 -12.67 -4.77
CA LEU A 87 -7.77 -13.47 -5.07
C LEU A 87 -7.81 -14.87 -4.45
N PHE A 88 -8.35 -15.00 -3.25
CA PHE A 88 -8.53 -16.29 -2.60
C PHE A 88 -9.55 -17.15 -3.35
N GLU A 89 -10.70 -16.60 -3.69
CA GLU A 89 -11.77 -17.28 -4.43
C GLU A 89 -11.33 -17.71 -5.83
N SER A 90 -10.47 -16.90 -6.48
CA SER A 90 -9.85 -17.24 -7.75
C SER A 90 -8.63 -18.18 -7.64
N GLY A 91 -8.36 -18.70 -6.45
CA GLY A 91 -7.29 -19.68 -6.23
C GLY A 91 -5.87 -19.13 -6.38
N LYS A 92 -5.65 -17.80 -6.26
CA LYS A 92 -4.34 -17.15 -6.39
C LYS A 92 -3.55 -17.06 -5.09
N THR A 93 -4.12 -17.49 -3.96
CA THR A 93 -3.49 -17.40 -2.64
C THR A 93 -3.26 -18.76 -2.00
N ILE A 94 -2.29 -18.86 -1.07
CA ILE A 94 -1.97 -20.07 -0.33
C ILE A 94 -2.88 -20.21 0.91
N LYS A 95 -3.20 -19.08 1.57
CA LYS A 95 -4.00 -19.04 2.80
C LYS A 95 -5.20 -18.11 2.62
N LYS A 96 -6.20 -18.28 3.50
CA LYS A 96 -7.33 -17.33 3.59
C LYS A 96 -6.84 -15.92 3.93
N PRO A 97 -7.53 -14.88 3.44
CA PRO A 97 -7.23 -13.51 3.80
C PRO A 97 -7.37 -13.27 5.31
N LYS A 98 -6.49 -12.41 5.85
CA LYS A 98 -6.54 -11.96 7.25
C LYS A 98 -6.59 -10.43 7.29
N VAL A 99 -7.39 -9.89 8.21
CA VAL A 99 -7.34 -8.46 8.56
C VAL A 99 -6.12 -8.23 9.45
N TYR A 100 -5.30 -7.21 9.12
CA TYR A 100 -4.15 -6.82 9.93
C TYR A 100 -4.31 -5.44 10.59
N GLY A 101 -5.40 -4.74 10.32
CA GLY A 101 -5.74 -3.46 10.94
C GLY A 101 -6.86 -2.74 10.21
N TYR A 102 -7.31 -1.62 10.76
CA TYR A 102 -8.36 -0.77 10.18
C TYR A 102 -7.81 0.62 9.94
N GLY A 103 -7.94 1.10 8.71
CA GLY A 103 -7.52 2.43 8.31
C GLY A 103 -8.56 3.49 8.68
N LYS A 104 -8.12 4.75 8.78
CA LYS A 104 -8.97 5.90 9.09
C LYS A 104 -8.91 6.92 7.96
N LEU A 105 -10.06 7.44 7.58
CA LEU A 105 -10.20 8.48 6.55
C LEU A 105 -10.07 9.87 7.19
N VAL A 106 -9.34 10.77 6.53
CA VAL A 106 -9.21 12.17 6.93
C VAL A 106 -9.37 13.11 5.75
N LEU A 107 -9.79 14.33 6.00
CA LEU A 107 -9.63 15.47 5.08
C LEU A 107 -8.31 16.17 5.40
N TRP A 108 -7.58 16.58 4.36
CA TRP A 108 -6.28 17.23 4.49
C TRP A 108 -6.15 18.40 3.51
N SER A 109 -5.54 19.49 3.95
CA SER A 109 -5.26 20.67 3.14
C SER A 109 -3.86 21.20 3.44
N MET A 110 -3.15 21.62 2.39
CA MET A 110 -1.89 22.36 2.45
C MET A 110 -2.09 23.87 2.27
N THR A 111 -3.35 24.31 2.11
CA THR A 111 -3.71 25.71 1.94
C THR A 111 -4.00 26.35 3.29
N ASP A 112 -3.25 27.35 3.69
CA ASP A 112 -3.30 27.96 5.03
C ASP A 112 -4.68 28.53 5.38
N SER A 113 -5.38 29.09 4.39
CA SER A 113 -6.72 29.65 4.54
C SER A 113 -7.82 28.60 4.63
N THR A 114 -7.51 27.32 4.41
CA THR A 114 -8.50 26.23 4.43
C THR A 114 -8.39 25.40 5.70
N SER A 115 -9.44 25.41 6.52
CA SER A 115 -9.62 24.48 7.63
C SER A 115 -10.44 23.28 7.14
N PRO A 116 -9.86 22.08 7.04
CA PRO A 116 -10.55 20.91 6.49
C PRO A 116 -11.77 20.56 7.34
N SER A 117 -12.93 20.49 6.70
CA SER A 117 -14.19 19.98 7.25
C SER A 117 -15.09 19.56 6.10
N ILE A 118 -16.13 18.78 6.38
CA ILE A 118 -17.10 18.41 5.35
C ILE A 118 -17.83 19.65 4.80
N ASP A 119 -18.14 20.61 5.65
CA ASP A 119 -18.90 21.81 5.26
C ASP A 119 -18.12 22.70 4.29
N VAL A 120 -16.77 22.79 4.48
CA VAL A 120 -15.95 23.63 3.59
C VAL A 120 -15.95 23.15 2.15
N LEU A 121 -16.23 21.86 1.90
CA LEU A 121 -16.24 21.28 0.54
C LEU A 121 -17.29 21.90 -0.38
N THR A 122 -18.36 22.44 0.19
CA THR A 122 -19.41 23.11 -0.58
C THR A 122 -19.13 24.59 -0.85
N SER A 123 -18.11 25.16 -0.18
CA SER A 123 -17.70 26.55 -0.34
C SER A 123 -17.26 26.86 -1.78
N HIS A 124 -17.58 28.07 -2.25
CA HIS A 124 -17.10 28.59 -3.54
C HIS A 124 -15.57 28.81 -3.59
N LYS A 125 -14.92 28.84 -2.42
CA LYS A 125 -13.44 28.93 -2.32
C LYS A 125 -12.72 27.61 -2.63
N ILE A 126 -13.45 26.49 -2.66
CA ILE A 126 -12.92 25.20 -3.01
C ILE A 126 -13.32 24.88 -4.45
N ASN A 127 -12.34 24.78 -5.33
CA ASN A 127 -12.53 24.44 -6.74
C ASN A 127 -12.21 22.98 -7.01
N HIS A 128 -11.19 22.41 -6.32
CA HIS A 128 -10.76 21.05 -6.51
C HIS A 128 -10.69 20.31 -5.16
N ILE A 129 -11.26 19.11 -5.14
CA ILE A 129 -11.27 18.20 -4.00
C ILE A 129 -10.63 16.90 -4.45
N ALA A 130 -9.43 16.60 -3.94
CA ALA A 130 -8.71 15.38 -4.31
C ALA A 130 -9.23 14.17 -3.55
N LEU A 131 -9.40 13.05 -4.25
CA LEU A 131 -9.65 11.73 -3.66
C LEU A 131 -9.08 10.64 -4.56
N ALA A 132 -8.81 9.46 -4.01
CA ALA A 132 -8.36 8.33 -4.81
C ALA A 132 -9.50 7.78 -5.67
N ASN A 133 -9.19 7.17 -6.81
CA ASN A 133 -10.19 6.61 -7.71
C ASN A 133 -10.99 5.49 -7.00
N PRO A 134 -12.31 5.67 -6.78
CA PRO A 134 -13.13 4.70 -6.04
C PRO A 134 -13.28 3.35 -6.77
N LYS A 135 -12.96 3.28 -8.07
CA LYS A 135 -13.00 2.02 -8.84
C LYS A 135 -11.87 1.06 -8.44
N THR A 136 -10.75 1.58 -7.94
CA THR A 136 -9.53 0.79 -7.67
C THR A 136 -8.93 1.00 -6.28
N ALA A 137 -9.34 2.06 -5.57
CA ALA A 137 -8.77 2.43 -4.29
C ALA A 137 -9.85 2.47 -3.19
N PRO A 138 -9.76 1.62 -2.15
CA PRO A 138 -10.74 1.55 -1.06
C PRO A 138 -10.97 2.88 -0.33
N TYR A 139 -9.93 3.68 -0.13
CA TYR A 139 -10.08 5.03 0.44
C TYR A 139 -10.90 5.97 -0.45
N GLY A 140 -10.83 5.77 -1.78
CA GLY A 140 -11.72 6.50 -2.70
C GLY A 140 -13.18 6.12 -2.52
N THR A 141 -13.46 4.82 -2.34
CA THR A 141 -14.80 4.32 -2.03
C THR A 141 -15.31 4.93 -0.71
N ALA A 142 -14.51 4.87 0.36
CA ALA A 142 -14.84 5.46 1.66
C ALA A 142 -15.09 6.98 1.57
N SER A 143 -14.32 7.70 0.74
CA SER A 143 -14.54 9.14 0.49
C SER A 143 -15.90 9.41 -0.15
N ILE A 144 -16.28 8.62 -1.16
CA ILE A 144 -17.59 8.75 -1.81
C ILE A 144 -18.73 8.40 -0.84
N GLU A 145 -18.55 7.38 0.00
CA GLU A 145 -19.52 7.01 1.03
C GLU A 145 -19.75 8.17 2.02
N ALA A 146 -18.66 8.75 2.55
CA ALA A 146 -18.73 9.91 3.44
C ALA A 146 -19.44 11.11 2.78
N LEU A 147 -19.12 11.43 1.53
CA LEU A 147 -19.78 12.50 0.78
C LEU A 147 -21.29 12.25 0.56
N LYS A 148 -21.66 10.99 0.33
CA LYS A 148 -23.07 10.58 0.19
C LYS A 148 -23.80 10.63 1.52
N HIS A 149 -23.17 10.17 2.61
CA HIS A 149 -23.71 10.25 3.97
C HIS A 149 -24.11 11.70 4.31
N HIS A 150 -23.23 12.66 4.02
CA HIS A 150 -23.48 14.09 4.22
C HIS A 150 -24.38 14.72 3.14
N LYS A 151 -24.86 13.96 2.17
CA LYS A 151 -25.77 14.42 1.07
C LYS A 151 -25.19 15.55 0.22
N ILE A 152 -23.85 15.69 0.18
CA ILE A 152 -23.18 16.76 -0.60
C ILE A 152 -22.56 16.25 -1.90
N TYR A 153 -22.45 14.93 -2.12
CA TYR A 153 -21.80 14.35 -3.29
C TYR A 153 -22.27 14.99 -4.61
N HIS A 154 -23.57 15.09 -4.83
CA HIS A 154 -24.13 15.66 -6.07
C HIS A 154 -23.84 17.15 -6.24
N LYS A 155 -23.70 17.90 -5.14
CA LYS A 155 -23.38 19.34 -5.16
C LYS A 155 -21.94 19.61 -5.57
N ILE A 156 -21.02 18.70 -5.22
CA ILE A 156 -19.58 18.92 -5.39
C ILE A 156 -18.92 17.99 -6.41
N LYS A 157 -19.67 17.09 -7.05
CA LYS A 157 -19.11 16.08 -7.98
C LYS A 157 -18.21 16.68 -9.08
N ASN A 158 -18.51 17.91 -9.54
CA ASN A 158 -17.76 18.60 -10.57
C ASN A 158 -16.43 19.19 -10.05
N LYS A 159 -16.22 19.23 -8.73
CA LYS A 159 -14.97 19.65 -8.08
C LYS A 159 -14.04 18.48 -7.80
N LEU A 160 -14.50 17.23 -7.95
CA LEU A 160 -13.76 16.04 -7.58
C LEU A 160 -12.64 15.75 -8.59
N VAL A 161 -11.41 15.64 -8.09
CA VAL A 161 -10.22 15.28 -8.86
C VAL A 161 -9.74 13.92 -8.36
N TYR A 162 -9.63 12.97 -9.28
CA TYR A 162 -9.33 11.58 -8.94
C TYR A 162 -7.85 11.27 -9.15
N GLY A 163 -7.15 10.96 -8.05
CA GLY A 163 -5.83 10.32 -8.12
C GLY A 163 -5.98 8.83 -8.40
N GLU A 164 -5.06 8.22 -9.12
CA GLU A 164 -5.04 6.77 -9.37
C GLU A 164 -5.06 5.95 -8.05
N ASN A 165 -4.40 6.49 -7.03
CA ASN A 165 -4.26 5.92 -5.70
C ASN A 165 -4.03 7.03 -4.66
N ILE A 166 -3.89 6.66 -3.37
CA ILE A 166 -3.65 7.63 -2.30
C ILE A 166 -2.34 8.41 -2.49
N SER A 167 -1.28 7.82 -3.05
CA SER A 167 -0.02 8.54 -3.27
C SER A 167 -0.20 9.69 -4.27
N GLN A 168 -0.87 9.47 -5.39
CA GLN A 168 -1.16 10.54 -6.35
C GLN A 168 -2.15 11.58 -5.79
N THR A 169 -3.17 11.13 -5.06
CA THR A 169 -4.09 12.02 -4.35
C THR A 169 -3.32 12.98 -3.43
N ASN A 170 -2.36 12.44 -2.66
CA ASN A 170 -1.51 13.25 -1.79
C ASN A 170 -0.69 14.28 -2.58
N GLN A 171 -0.20 13.94 -3.78
CA GLN A 171 0.52 14.89 -4.61
C GLN A 171 -0.36 16.07 -5.04
N PHE A 172 -1.63 15.84 -5.38
CA PHE A 172 -2.56 16.94 -5.68
C PHE A 172 -2.76 17.87 -4.49
N ILE A 173 -2.81 17.34 -3.26
CA ILE A 173 -2.95 18.13 -2.04
C ILE A 173 -1.64 18.88 -1.74
N ILE A 174 -0.49 18.20 -1.79
CA ILE A 174 0.83 18.75 -1.48
C ILE A 174 1.19 19.88 -2.45
N SER A 175 0.94 19.71 -3.74
CA SER A 175 1.18 20.73 -4.77
C SER A 175 0.16 21.86 -4.77
N LYS A 176 -0.87 21.78 -3.92
CA LYS A 176 -2.02 22.70 -3.89
C LYS A 176 -2.81 22.72 -5.21
N ALA A 177 -2.68 21.69 -6.06
CA ALA A 177 -3.53 21.48 -7.23
C ALA A 177 -4.98 21.16 -6.83
N ALA A 178 -5.17 20.70 -5.60
CA ALA A 178 -6.46 20.66 -4.93
C ALA A 178 -6.34 21.35 -3.57
N GLU A 179 -7.28 22.23 -3.26
CA GLU A 179 -7.29 22.99 -2.01
C GLU A 179 -7.48 22.08 -0.78
N VAL A 180 -8.15 20.95 -0.98
CA VAL A 180 -8.43 19.96 0.06
C VAL A 180 -8.58 18.58 -0.59
N GLY A 181 -8.34 17.52 0.18
CA GLY A 181 -8.58 16.17 -0.31
C GLY A 181 -8.73 15.13 0.79
N PHE A 182 -9.24 13.98 0.40
CA PHE A 182 -9.37 12.82 1.26
C PHE A 182 -8.10 11.97 1.20
N THR A 183 -7.57 11.60 2.37
CA THR A 183 -6.42 10.71 2.46
C THR A 183 -6.53 9.80 3.68
N SER A 184 -5.54 8.93 3.89
CA SER A 184 -5.48 8.11 5.10
C SER A 184 -4.81 8.87 6.26
N LYS A 185 -5.27 8.60 7.49
CA LYS A 185 -4.67 9.16 8.71
C LYS A 185 -3.18 8.82 8.81
N SER A 186 -2.78 7.64 8.33
CA SER A 186 -1.37 7.21 8.32
C SER A 186 -0.45 8.09 7.46
N VAL A 187 -0.99 8.77 6.47
CA VAL A 187 -0.24 9.72 5.64
C VAL A 187 0.07 11.00 6.41
N VAL A 188 -0.94 11.62 7.00
CA VAL A 188 -0.79 12.89 7.73
C VAL A 188 -0.02 12.75 9.04
N LEU A 189 0.06 11.53 9.59
CA LEU A 189 0.88 11.19 10.76
C LEU A 189 2.29 10.69 10.39
N SER A 190 2.61 10.55 9.10
CA SER A 190 3.95 10.12 8.70
C SER A 190 5.00 11.16 9.08
N GLN A 191 6.21 10.71 9.38
CA GLN A 191 7.32 11.61 9.74
C GLN A 191 7.62 12.63 8.65
N GLU A 192 7.44 12.26 7.39
CA GLU A 192 7.67 13.12 6.22
C GLU A 192 6.63 14.25 6.09
N LEU A 193 5.41 14.03 6.61
CA LEU A 193 4.26 14.93 6.43
C LEU A 193 3.66 15.44 7.75
N ASN A 194 4.18 14.99 8.89
CA ASN A 194 3.73 15.46 10.20
C ASN A 194 3.90 16.99 10.30
N ASN A 195 2.87 17.65 10.83
CA ASN A 195 2.79 19.11 10.93
C ASN A 195 2.78 19.86 9.58
N LYS A 196 2.60 19.18 8.44
CA LYS A 196 2.41 19.84 7.14
C LYS A 196 0.93 19.96 6.81
N GLY A 197 0.48 21.21 6.67
CA GLY A 197 -0.93 21.53 6.45
C GLY A 197 -1.82 21.26 7.66
N LYS A 198 -3.12 21.27 7.42
CA LYS A 198 -4.16 21.02 8.42
C LYS A 198 -4.98 19.81 8.00
N TRP A 199 -5.39 18.98 8.95
CA TRP A 199 -6.25 17.84 8.67
C TRP A 199 -7.34 17.68 9.74
N ALA A 200 -8.44 17.04 9.36
CA ALA A 200 -9.53 16.68 10.25
C ALA A 200 -9.98 15.25 10.00
N PRO A 201 -10.30 14.46 11.03
CA PRO A 201 -10.83 13.12 10.86
C PRO A 201 -12.25 13.17 10.24
N ILE A 202 -12.58 12.15 9.48
CA ILE A 202 -13.96 11.82 9.10
C ILE A 202 -14.46 10.78 10.10
N GLU A 203 -15.65 10.98 10.63
CA GLU A 203 -16.27 10.05 11.57
C GLU A 203 -16.44 8.67 10.93
N GLU A 204 -16.06 7.63 11.66
CA GLU A 204 -16.05 6.25 11.16
C GLU A 204 -17.44 5.73 10.82
N ALA A 205 -18.48 6.27 11.42
CA ALA A 205 -19.87 5.96 11.10
C ALA A 205 -20.32 6.46 9.71
N HIS A 206 -19.54 7.34 9.06
CA HIS A 206 -19.90 7.95 7.78
C HIS A 206 -19.39 7.17 6.55
N TYR A 207 -18.65 6.10 6.76
CA TYR A 207 -18.14 5.22 5.71
C TYR A 207 -17.96 3.79 6.23
N SER A 208 -17.93 2.84 5.31
CA SER A 208 -17.70 1.42 5.65
C SER A 208 -16.30 1.22 6.25
N PRO A 209 -16.12 0.33 7.25
CA PRO A 209 -14.83 0.07 7.86
C PRO A 209 -13.74 -0.27 6.83
N ILE A 210 -12.61 0.43 6.88
CA ILE A 210 -11.50 0.23 5.95
C ILE A 210 -10.61 -0.90 6.50
N ALA A 211 -11.11 -2.13 6.46
CA ALA A 211 -10.42 -3.32 6.96
C ALA A 211 -9.28 -3.71 6.03
N GLN A 212 -8.03 -3.51 6.49
CA GLN A 212 -6.83 -3.81 5.70
C GLN A 212 -6.59 -5.31 5.64
N GLY A 213 -6.51 -5.88 4.45
CA GLY A 213 -6.35 -7.32 4.24
C GLY A 213 -4.96 -7.72 3.77
N VAL A 214 -4.47 -8.89 4.22
CA VAL A 214 -3.23 -9.50 3.76
C VAL A 214 -3.45 -10.92 3.26
N VAL A 215 -2.76 -11.29 2.17
CA VAL A 215 -2.69 -12.66 1.64
C VAL A 215 -1.27 -13.01 1.22
N ILE A 216 -0.94 -14.31 1.29
CA ILE A 216 0.24 -14.91 0.67
C ILE A 216 -0.18 -15.42 -0.71
N LEU A 217 0.54 -15.02 -1.73
CA LEU A 217 0.24 -15.38 -3.11
C LEU A 217 0.89 -16.71 -3.51
N LYS A 218 0.27 -17.46 -4.41
CA LYS A 218 0.83 -18.74 -4.89
C LYS A 218 2.18 -18.59 -5.59
N HIS A 219 2.49 -17.39 -6.12
CA HIS A 219 3.79 -17.10 -6.72
C HIS A 219 4.95 -17.24 -5.71
N ALA A 220 4.67 -17.07 -4.41
CA ALA A 220 5.65 -17.20 -3.33
C ALA A 220 6.24 -18.63 -3.16
N ASN A 221 5.92 -19.61 -4.02
CA ASN A 221 6.31 -21.01 -3.86
C ASN A 221 7.78 -21.21 -3.42
N SER A 222 8.73 -20.49 -4.01
CA SER A 222 10.16 -20.53 -3.66
C SER A 222 10.49 -19.73 -2.39
N LYS A 223 9.61 -18.84 -1.92
CA LYS A 223 9.77 -17.95 -0.77
C LYS A 223 8.60 -18.08 0.21
N GLN A 224 7.89 -19.20 0.16
CA GLN A 224 6.68 -19.40 0.99
C GLN A 224 6.99 -19.22 2.48
N ARG A 225 8.11 -19.75 2.96
CA ARG A 225 8.53 -19.64 4.37
C ARG A 225 8.76 -18.18 4.78
N GLU A 226 9.40 -17.39 3.92
CA GLU A 226 9.65 -15.96 4.12
C GLU A 226 8.35 -15.16 4.11
N ALA A 227 7.46 -15.46 3.16
CA ALA A 227 6.12 -14.86 3.07
C ALA A 227 5.26 -15.18 4.30
N GLU A 228 5.30 -16.42 4.80
CA GLU A 228 4.61 -16.80 6.04
C GLU A 228 5.16 -16.09 7.28
N LYS A 229 6.47 -15.90 7.37
CA LYS A 229 7.08 -15.10 8.44
C LYS A 229 6.56 -13.66 8.41
N PHE A 230 6.52 -13.02 7.22
CA PHE A 230 6.00 -11.65 7.10
C PHE A 230 4.50 -11.57 7.42
N TYR A 231 3.72 -12.51 6.92
CA TYR A 231 2.28 -12.62 7.21
C TYR A 231 2.01 -12.74 8.72
N ASN A 232 2.80 -13.56 9.43
CA ASN A 232 2.68 -13.73 10.88
C ASN A 232 3.21 -12.51 11.65
N PHE A 233 4.28 -11.88 11.17
CA PHE A 233 4.84 -10.66 11.75
C PHE A 233 3.81 -9.55 11.87
N LEU A 234 2.90 -9.40 10.90
CA LEU A 234 1.84 -8.37 10.94
C LEU A 234 0.90 -8.49 12.15
N SER A 235 0.89 -9.63 12.85
CA SER A 235 0.15 -9.84 14.11
C SER A 235 1.06 -9.80 15.35
N SER A 236 2.33 -9.42 15.20
CA SER A 236 3.23 -9.28 16.34
C SER A 236 2.96 -7.99 17.12
N PRO A 237 3.33 -7.93 18.42
CA PRO A 237 3.24 -6.71 19.20
C PRO A 237 3.98 -5.53 18.56
N ASP A 238 5.15 -5.76 17.96
CA ASP A 238 5.93 -4.72 17.28
C ASP A 238 5.21 -4.17 16.05
N ALA A 239 4.62 -5.03 15.22
CA ALA A 239 3.84 -4.59 14.08
C ALA A 239 2.56 -3.86 14.51
N HIS A 240 1.86 -4.36 15.52
CA HIS A 240 0.68 -3.69 16.10
C HIS A 240 1.04 -2.30 16.64
N LYS A 241 2.15 -2.17 17.38
CA LYS A 241 2.63 -0.87 17.85
C LYS A 241 2.88 0.10 16.69
N ILE A 242 3.59 -0.34 15.63
CA ILE A 242 3.86 0.50 14.44
C ILE A 242 2.56 0.93 13.77
N LEU A 243 1.58 0.04 13.64
CA LEU A 243 0.29 0.32 13.03
C LEU A 243 -0.51 1.34 13.87
N ILE A 244 -0.61 1.14 15.18
CA ILE A 244 -1.33 2.04 16.11
C ILE A 244 -0.69 3.43 16.10
N ASP A 245 0.64 3.52 16.26
CA ASP A 245 1.39 4.77 16.22
C ASP A 245 1.23 5.50 14.87
N SER A 246 0.92 4.76 13.82
CA SER A 246 0.65 5.30 12.47
C SER A 246 -0.84 5.58 12.22
N GLY A 247 -1.70 5.49 13.23
CA GLY A 247 -3.12 5.88 13.14
C GLY A 247 -4.07 4.80 12.64
N TYR A 248 -3.65 3.54 12.58
CA TYR A 248 -4.55 2.39 12.39
C TYR A 248 -5.17 1.97 13.73
N SER A 249 -6.31 1.33 13.70
CA SER A 249 -6.83 0.57 14.83
C SER A 249 -6.64 -0.92 14.59
N ILE A 250 -6.35 -1.64 15.67
CA ILE A 250 -6.29 -3.11 15.72
C ILE A 250 -7.51 -3.58 16.50
N GLN A 251 -8.20 -4.59 15.99
CA GLN A 251 -9.20 -5.30 16.78
C GLN A 251 -8.53 -6.56 17.31
N ASP A 252 -8.54 -6.73 18.60
CA ASP A 252 -8.18 -8.01 19.23
C ASP A 252 -9.24 -9.04 18.84
N ASN A 253 -8.81 -10.13 18.20
CA ASN A 253 -9.67 -11.26 17.84
C ASN A 253 -9.91 -12.15 19.03
#